data_9627c6295f629bd8e97186049496e3f4
#
_entry.id   9627c6295f629bd8e97186049496e3f4
#
_cell.length_a   1.000
_cell.length_b   1.000
_cell.length_c   1.000
_cell.angle_alpha   90.00
_cell.angle_beta   90.00
_cell.angle_gamma   90.00
#
_symmetry.space_group_name_H-M   'P 1'
#
loop_
_entity.id
_entity.type
_entity.pdbx_description
1 polymer ?
#
loop_
_entity_poly.entity_id
_entity_poly.type
_entity_poly.pdbx_seq_one_letter_code
_entity_poly.pdbx_strand_id
1 'polypeptide(L)'
;MSAPDFWDDQNAARALMAEVNPLKHRMEAFSALKSRLEDIDAAIELAQEADDDDLGREAVEEFARWQKSLADFELLTLLNGPQDQASCYVTIHAGAGGTEACDWASMLLRMYIRWCERRGFSVTYLESTDAVSYTHLRAHETDQY
;
A
#
# COMPACT_ATOMS: atom_id res chain seq x y z
N MET A 1 -19.45 16.95 -6.80
CA MET A 1 -19.81 15.94 -7.83
C MET A 1 -21.30 15.92 -8.16
N SER A 2 -22.07 16.83 -7.60
CA SER A 2 -23.53 16.89 -7.85
C SER A 2 -23.93 17.95 -8.89
N ALA A 3 -22.98 18.56 -9.59
CA ALA A 3 -23.29 19.48 -10.68
C ALA A 3 -23.79 18.66 -11.90
N PRO A 4 -24.91 19.03 -12.52
CA PRO A 4 -25.50 18.28 -13.63
C PRO A 4 -24.55 18.16 -14.83
N ASP A 5 -23.66 19.11 -15.03
CA ASP A 5 -22.75 19.18 -16.18
C ASP A 5 -21.36 18.57 -15.92
N PHE A 6 -21.15 17.95 -14.73
CA PHE A 6 -19.84 17.39 -14.34
C PHE A 6 -19.32 16.32 -15.30
N TRP A 7 -20.22 15.54 -15.92
CA TRP A 7 -19.87 14.41 -16.79
C TRP A 7 -19.78 14.79 -18.27
N ASP A 8 -20.09 16.05 -18.63
CA ASP A 8 -20.06 16.51 -20.03
C ASP A 8 -18.64 16.69 -20.54
N ASP A 9 -17.68 17.05 -19.64
CA ASP A 9 -16.24 17.03 -19.94
C ASP A 9 -15.54 15.86 -19.27
N GLN A 10 -15.41 14.76 -19.99
CA GLN A 10 -14.74 13.53 -19.50
C GLN A 10 -13.30 13.73 -19.09
N ASN A 11 -12.56 14.66 -19.71
CA ASN A 11 -11.15 14.89 -19.37
C ASN A 11 -11.03 15.66 -18.06
N ALA A 12 -11.85 16.70 -17.86
CA ALA A 12 -11.92 17.45 -16.62
C ALA A 12 -12.42 16.55 -15.47
N ALA A 13 -13.42 15.70 -15.71
CA ALA A 13 -13.93 14.75 -14.74
C ALA A 13 -12.86 13.74 -14.31
N ARG A 14 -12.12 13.14 -15.25
CA ARG A 14 -11.01 12.22 -14.94
C ARG A 14 -9.88 12.90 -14.15
N ALA A 15 -9.48 14.10 -14.54
CA ALA A 15 -8.45 14.85 -13.83
C ALA A 15 -8.85 15.12 -12.37
N LEU A 16 -10.10 15.55 -12.16
CA LEU A 16 -10.62 15.81 -10.81
C LEU A 16 -10.75 14.51 -9.99
N MET A 17 -11.20 13.41 -10.60
CA MET A 17 -11.27 12.11 -9.92
C MET A 17 -9.90 11.59 -9.53
N ALA A 18 -8.88 11.75 -10.38
CA ALA A 18 -7.51 11.38 -10.07
C ALA A 18 -6.96 12.17 -8.86
N GLU A 19 -7.40 13.39 -8.65
CA GLU A 19 -7.02 14.20 -7.49
C GLU A 19 -7.83 13.85 -6.23
N VAL A 20 -9.14 13.59 -6.39
CA VAL A 20 -10.06 13.37 -5.26
C VAL A 20 -9.96 11.94 -4.70
N ASN A 21 -9.80 10.94 -5.55
CA ASN A 21 -9.79 9.53 -5.10
C ASN A 21 -8.69 9.25 -4.06
N PRO A 22 -7.43 9.68 -4.23
CA PRO A 22 -6.40 9.46 -3.22
C PRO A 22 -6.73 10.12 -1.88
N LEU A 23 -7.33 11.31 -1.92
CA LEU A 23 -7.76 12.00 -0.69
C LEU A 23 -8.90 11.26 0.00
N LYS A 24 -9.85 10.76 -0.77
CA LYS A 24 -10.96 9.96 -0.26
C LYS A 24 -10.46 8.68 0.42
N HIS A 25 -9.58 7.93 -0.22
CA HIS A 25 -8.97 6.71 0.35
C HIS A 25 -8.22 6.99 1.65
N ARG A 26 -7.46 8.10 1.72
CA ARG A 26 -6.79 8.50 2.97
C ARG A 26 -7.77 8.84 4.08
N MET A 27 -8.84 9.55 3.75
CA MET A 27 -9.89 9.89 4.71
C MET A 27 -10.61 8.63 5.23
N GLU A 28 -10.91 7.69 4.36
CA GLU A 28 -11.52 6.41 4.72
C GLU A 28 -10.59 5.56 5.60
N ALA A 29 -9.32 5.46 5.25
CA ALA A 29 -8.32 4.75 6.04
C ALA A 29 -8.13 5.39 7.43
N PHE A 30 -8.07 6.72 7.49
CA PHE A 30 -8.00 7.43 8.77
C PHE A 30 -9.27 7.20 9.62
N SER A 31 -10.44 7.29 9.01
CA SER A 31 -11.72 7.06 9.70
C SER A 31 -11.82 5.63 10.26
N ALA A 32 -11.36 4.63 9.48
CA ALA A 32 -11.32 3.24 9.93
C ALA A 32 -10.35 3.04 11.11
N LEU A 33 -9.16 3.65 11.07
CA LEU A 33 -8.21 3.61 12.19
C LEU A 33 -8.79 4.25 13.45
N LYS A 34 -9.47 5.39 13.30
CA LYS A 34 -10.12 6.09 14.40
C LYS A 34 -11.21 5.23 15.04
N SER A 35 -12.12 4.68 14.22
CA SER A 35 -13.19 3.82 14.71
C SER A 35 -12.66 2.60 15.47
N ARG A 36 -11.62 1.94 14.93
CA ARG A 36 -11.00 0.79 15.61
C ARG A 36 -10.37 1.16 16.96
N LEU A 37 -9.80 2.37 17.08
CA LEU A 37 -9.28 2.84 18.37
C LEU A 37 -10.43 3.05 19.38
N GLU A 38 -11.54 3.64 18.96
CA GLU A 38 -12.73 3.82 19.79
C GLU A 38 -13.31 2.45 20.25
N ASP A 39 -13.31 1.45 19.36
CA ASP A 39 -13.74 0.08 19.69
C ASP A 39 -12.80 -0.58 20.73
N ILE A 40 -11.49 -0.37 20.61
CA ILE A 40 -10.48 -0.88 21.56
C ILE A 40 -10.66 -0.22 22.92
N ASP A 41 -10.85 1.11 22.98
CA ASP A 41 -11.09 1.83 24.22
C ASP A 41 -12.35 1.30 24.92
N ALA A 42 -13.45 1.11 24.18
CA ALA A 42 -14.68 0.53 24.73
C ALA A 42 -14.46 -0.92 25.23
N ALA A 43 -13.67 -1.73 24.53
CA ALA A 43 -13.34 -3.08 24.97
C ALA A 43 -12.53 -3.10 26.29
N ILE A 44 -11.59 -2.15 26.44
CA ILE A 44 -10.81 -1.99 27.67
C ILE A 44 -11.72 -1.58 28.84
N GLU A 45 -12.62 -0.62 28.63
CA GLU A 45 -13.57 -0.19 29.66
C GLU A 45 -14.48 -1.35 30.10
N LEU A 46 -15.02 -2.12 29.14
CA LEU A 46 -15.83 -3.29 29.44
C LEU A 46 -15.06 -4.38 30.21
N ALA A 47 -13.81 -4.65 29.84
CA ALA A 47 -12.96 -5.60 30.54
C ALA A 47 -12.72 -5.20 31.99
N GLN A 48 -12.52 -3.90 32.25
CA GLN A 48 -12.33 -3.36 33.60
C GLN A 48 -13.61 -3.42 34.43
N GLU A 49 -14.78 -3.11 33.85
CA GLU A 49 -16.05 -3.16 34.53
C GLU A 49 -16.48 -4.61 34.89
N ALA A 50 -16.18 -5.55 33.97
CA ALA A 50 -16.52 -6.96 34.17
C ALA A 50 -15.48 -7.76 34.95
N ASP A 51 -14.32 -7.17 35.27
CA ASP A 51 -13.16 -7.87 35.87
C ASP A 51 -12.75 -9.09 35.02
N ASP A 52 -12.77 -8.92 33.66
CA ASP A 52 -12.54 -9.98 32.68
C ASP A 52 -11.13 -9.86 32.07
N ASP A 53 -10.20 -10.66 32.59
CA ASP A 53 -8.82 -10.71 32.13
C ASP A 53 -8.68 -11.22 30.68
N ASP A 54 -9.60 -12.06 30.18
CA ASP A 54 -9.55 -12.61 28.84
C ASP A 54 -9.90 -11.53 27.83
N LEU A 55 -10.95 -10.77 28.07
CA LEU A 55 -11.34 -9.62 27.27
C LEU A 55 -10.25 -8.54 27.28
N GLY A 56 -9.61 -8.31 28.44
CA GLY A 56 -8.49 -7.39 28.55
C GLY A 56 -7.29 -7.80 27.68
N ARG A 57 -6.96 -9.10 27.64
CA ARG A 57 -5.88 -9.60 26.78
C ARG A 57 -6.20 -9.46 25.28
N GLU A 58 -7.44 -9.72 24.90
CA GLU A 58 -7.88 -9.56 23.50
C GLU A 58 -7.78 -8.08 23.06
N ALA A 59 -8.18 -7.15 23.91
CA ALA A 59 -8.05 -5.71 23.65
C ALA A 59 -6.59 -5.27 23.45
N VAL A 60 -5.67 -5.81 24.27
CA VAL A 60 -4.21 -5.53 24.12
C VAL A 60 -3.67 -6.08 22.81
N GLU A 61 -4.07 -7.28 22.39
CA GLU A 61 -3.67 -7.84 21.11
C GLU A 61 -4.21 -7.04 19.92
N GLU A 62 -5.47 -6.58 20.02
CA GLU A 62 -6.06 -5.73 18.99
C GLU A 62 -5.37 -4.36 18.91
N PHE A 63 -5.00 -3.79 20.05
CA PHE A 63 -4.21 -2.57 20.10
C PHE A 63 -2.84 -2.73 19.41
N ALA A 64 -2.15 -3.85 19.63
CA ALA A 64 -0.89 -4.14 18.93
C ALA A 64 -1.06 -4.24 17.42
N ARG A 65 -2.16 -4.85 16.95
CA ARG A 65 -2.53 -4.89 15.52
C ARG A 65 -2.85 -3.50 14.97
N TRP A 66 -3.56 -2.70 15.75
CA TRP A 66 -3.88 -1.31 15.41
C TRP A 66 -2.61 -0.45 15.28
N GLN A 67 -1.66 -0.55 16.22
CA GLN A 67 -0.39 0.18 16.16
C GLN A 67 0.38 -0.11 14.85
N LYS A 68 0.38 -1.35 14.40
CA LYS A 68 0.99 -1.72 13.12
C LYS A 68 0.26 -1.07 11.94
N SER A 69 -1.07 -1.07 11.96
CA SER A 69 -1.86 -0.43 10.91
C SER A 69 -1.66 1.09 10.88
N LEU A 70 -1.49 1.72 12.06
CA LEU A 70 -1.16 3.14 12.17
C LEU A 70 0.21 3.44 11.56
N ALA A 71 1.23 2.65 11.85
CA ALA A 71 2.57 2.82 11.28
C ALA A 71 2.57 2.68 9.75
N ASP A 72 1.81 1.72 9.21
CA ASP A 72 1.60 1.58 7.76
C ASP A 72 0.90 2.81 7.16
N PHE A 73 -0.11 3.36 7.85
CA PHE A 73 -0.81 4.57 7.42
C PHE A 73 0.09 5.81 7.47
N GLU A 74 0.89 5.97 8.54
CA GLU A 74 1.87 7.06 8.66
C GLU A 74 2.87 7.02 7.48
N LEU A 75 3.39 5.83 7.14
CA LEU A 75 4.28 5.66 6.00
C LEU A 75 3.62 6.12 4.68
N LEU A 76 2.36 5.74 4.46
CA LEU A 76 1.60 6.17 3.28
C LEU A 76 1.37 7.68 3.24
N THR A 77 1.20 8.34 4.40
CA THR A 77 1.02 9.80 4.45
C THR A 77 2.31 10.57 4.18
N LEU A 78 3.48 9.99 4.48
CA LEU A 78 4.78 10.56 4.15
C LEU A 78 5.07 10.52 2.65
N LEU A 79 4.55 9.52 1.94
CA LEU A 79 4.66 9.37 0.48
C LEU A 79 3.55 10.20 -0.19
N ASN A 80 3.75 11.52 -0.26
CA ASN A 80 2.75 12.48 -0.77
C ASN A 80 3.32 13.41 -1.84
N GLY A 81 4.40 13.04 -2.48
CA GLY A 81 4.98 13.77 -3.60
C GLY A 81 4.14 13.59 -4.89
N PRO A 82 4.26 14.51 -5.85
CA PRO A 82 3.49 14.45 -7.09
C PRO A 82 3.81 13.21 -7.96
N GLN A 83 4.91 12.54 -7.67
CA GLN A 83 5.35 11.34 -8.39
C GLN A 83 5.08 10.03 -7.64
N ASP A 84 4.69 10.09 -6.38
CA ASP A 84 4.51 8.89 -5.54
C ASP A 84 3.33 8.01 -5.99
N GLN A 85 2.40 8.59 -6.76
CA GLN A 85 1.28 7.88 -7.40
C GLN A 85 1.59 7.44 -8.83
N ALA A 86 2.77 7.79 -9.36
CA ALA A 86 3.13 7.45 -10.73
C ALA A 86 3.67 6.02 -10.84
N SER A 87 3.43 5.39 -11.98
CA SER A 87 4.09 4.14 -12.34
C SER A 87 5.60 4.32 -12.40
N CYS A 88 6.36 3.33 -11.94
CA CYS A 88 7.80 3.37 -11.96
C CYS A 88 8.40 2.19 -12.74
N TYR A 89 9.63 2.36 -13.18
CA TYR A 89 10.47 1.28 -13.72
C TYR A 89 11.44 0.84 -12.65
N VAL A 90 11.50 -0.47 -12.40
CA VAL A 90 12.49 -1.07 -11.52
C VAL A 90 13.48 -1.85 -12.36
N THR A 91 14.76 -1.50 -12.26
CA THR A 91 15.84 -2.16 -12.98
C THR A 91 16.78 -2.82 -11.96
N ILE A 92 17.07 -4.09 -12.17
CA ILE A 92 17.98 -4.86 -11.31
C ILE A 92 19.15 -5.31 -12.16
N HIS A 93 20.35 -4.91 -11.78
CA HIS A 93 21.59 -5.27 -12.45
C HIS A 93 22.42 -6.21 -11.58
N ALA A 94 22.83 -7.32 -12.15
CA ALA A 94 23.87 -8.14 -11.53
C ALA A 94 25.21 -7.42 -11.63
N GLY A 95 25.96 -7.37 -10.52
CA GLY A 95 27.32 -6.84 -10.52
C GLY A 95 28.34 -7.80 -11.14
N ALA A 96 29.64 -7.51 -10.99
CA ALA A 96 30.75 -8.29 -11.56
C ALA A 96 31.00 -9.67 -10.90
N GLY A 97 30.11 -10.16 -10.07
CA GLY A 97 30.25 -11.43 -9.30
C GLY A 97 29.92 -12.71 -10.06
N GLY A 98 29.77 -12.68 -11.38
CA GLY A 98 29.47 -13.88 -12.17
C GLY A 98 28.09 -14.49 -11.87
N THR A 99 28.01 -15.82 -11.89
CA THR A 99 26.74 -16.57 -11.69
C THR A 99 26.07 -16.29 -10.34
N GLU A 100 26.85 -16.15 -9.28
CA GLU A 100 26.31 -15.83 -7.93
C GLU A 100 25.63 -14.46 -7.88
N ALA A 101 26.18 -13.46 -8.56
CA ALA A 101 25.55 -12.14 -8.67
C ALA A 101 24.24 -12.18 -9.49
N CYS A 102 24.19 -13.02 -10.52
CA CYS A 102 22.97 -13.26 -11.30
C CYS A 102 21.90 -13.97 -10.46
N ASP A 103 22.28 -14.98 -9.66
CA ASP A 103 21.36 -15.66 -8.75
C ASP A 103 20.81 -14.71 -7.69
N TRP A 104 21.65 -13.85 -7.12
CA TRP A 104 21.23 -12.84 -6.18
C TRP A 104 20.26 -11.83 -6.80
N ALA A 105 20.54 -11.34 -8.01
CA ALA A 105 19.65 -10.45 -8.76
C ALA A 105 18.28 -11.11 -9.00
N SER A 106 18.28 -12.40 -9.34
CA SER A 106 17.05 -13.20 -9.52
C SER A 106 16.26 -13.37 -8.22
N MET A 107 16.94 -13.49 -7.09
CA MET A 107 16.28 -13.53 -5.77
C MET A 107 15.64 -12.19 -5.43
N LEU A 108 16.34 -11.06 -5.66
CA LEU A 108 15.81 -9.71 -5.45
C LEU A 108 14.61 -9.44 -6.35
N LEU A 109 14.68 -9.85 -7.62
CA LEU A 109 13.57 -9.73 -8.55
C LEU A 109 12.31 -10.41 -8.01
N ARG A 110 12.44 -11.68 -7.59
CA ARG A 110 11.31 -12.42 -7.00
C ARG A 110 10.78 -11.77 -5.73
N MET A 111 11.66 -11.20 -4.90
CA MET A 111 11.27 -10.47 -3.69
C MET A 111 10.41 -9.26 -4.03
N TYR A 112 10.84 -8.43 -4.99
CA TYR A 112 10.10 -7.24 -5.41
C TYR A 112 8.77 -7.58 -6.07
N ILE A 113 8.72 -8.61 -6.94
CA ILE A 113 7.46 -9.06 -7.56
C ILE A 113 6.46 -9.46 -6.48
N ARG A 114 6.87 -10.32 -5.52
CA ARG A 114 5.98 -10.73 -4.43
C ARG A 114 5.56 -9.58 -3.52
N TRP A 115 6.41 -8.59 -3.36
CA TRP A 115 6.06 -7.38 -2.63
C TRP A 115 5.00 -6.57 -3.38
N CYS A 116 5.18 -6.36 -4.68
CA CYS A 116 4.21 -5.69 -5.53
C CYS A 116 2.85 -6.39 -5.51
N GLU A 117 2.83 -7.73 -5.69
CA GLU A 117 1.61 -8.54 -5.63
C GLU A 117 0.86 -8.37 -4.30
N ARG A 118 1.59 -8.42 -3.19
CA ARG A 118 0.99 -8.23 -1.84
C ARG A 118 0.43 -6.82 -1.62
N ARG A 119 0.99 -5.82 -2.31
CA ARG A 119 0.52 -4.43 -2.25
C ARG A 119 -0.53 -4.11 -3.30
N GLY A 120 -0.90 -5.07 -4.16
CA GLY A 120 -1.90 -4.89 -5.21
C GLY A 120 -1.39 -4.17 -6.46
N PHE A 121 -0.06 -3.99 -6.60
CA PHE A 121 0.52 -3.40 -7.80
C PHE A 121 0.48 -4.38 -8.98
N SER A 122 0.14 -3.88 -10.15
CA SER A 122 0.30 -4.61 -11.41
C SER A 122 1.74 -4.56 -11.89
N VAL A 123 2.34 -5.73 -12.15
CA VAL A 123 3.73 -5.86 -12.60
C VAL A 123 3.77 -6.33 -14.03
N THR A 124 4.48 -5.60 -14.90
CA THR A 124 4.71 -5.98 -16.29
C THR A 124 6.20 -6.19 -16.53
N TYR A 125 6.57 -7.36 -16.99
CA TYR A 125 7.92 -7.64 -17.47
C TYR A 125 8.15 -6.94 -18.80
N LEU A 126 9.24 -6.18 -18.90
CA LEU A 126 9.61 -5.50 -20.14
C LEU A 126 10.73 -6.24 -20.86
N GLU A 127 11.77 -6.62 -20.14
CA GLU A 127 12.95 -7.28 -20.72
C GLU A 127 13.69 -8.09 -19.65
N SER A 128 14.23 -9.24 -20.04
CA SER A 128 15.11 -10.06 -19.21
C SER A 128 16.19 -10.66 -20.11
N THR A 129 17.45 -10.52 -19.72
CA THR A 129 18.60 -11.13 -20.43
C THR A 129 19.19 -12.24 -19.56
N ASP A 130 19.20 -13.46 -20.06
CA ASP A 130 19.54 -14.67 -19.29
C ASP A 130 21.02 -14.83 -18.91
N ALA A 131 21.93 -14.02 -19.42
CA ALA A 131 23.35 -14.15 -19.13
C ALA A 131 24.05 -12.87 -18.65
N VAL A 132 23.42 -11.73 -18.80
CA VAL A 132 23.86 -10.43 -18.26
C VAL A 132 22.58 -9.73 -17.82
N SER A 133 22.24 -9.90 -16.55
CA SER A 133 20.91 -9.63 -16.04
C SER A 133 20.55 -8.16 -16.05
N TYR A 134 19.83 -7.74 -17.05
CA TYR A 134 19.05 -6.52 -17.00
C TYR A 134 17.58 -6.91 -16.99
N THR A 135 16.91 -6.68 -15.87
CA THR A 135 15.48 -6.91 -15.77
C THR A 135 14.77 -5.59 -15.55
N HIS A 136 13.99 -5.16 -16.52
CA HIS A 136 13.15 -3.98 -16.42
C HIS A 136 11.74 -4.40 -16.03
N LEU A 137 11.25 -3.90 -14.90
CA LEU A 137 9.88 -4.08 -14.45
C LEU A 137 9.15 -2.74 -14.47
N ARG A 138 7.93 -2.76 -14.94
CA ARG A 138 7.00 -1.64 -14.78
C ARG A 138 5.95 -2.05 -13.74
N ALA A 139 5.91 -1.33 -12.62
CA ALA A 139 4.82 -1.43 -11.67
C ALA A 139 3.76 -0.36 -11.99
N HIS A 140 2.52 -0.77 -12.10
CA HIS A 140 1.38 0.10 -12.32
C HIS A 140 0.39 -0.15 -11.19
N GLU A 141 -0.05 0.93 -10.57
CA GLU A 141 -1.14 0.85 -9.61
C GLU A 141 -2.42 0.49 -10.38
N THR A 142 -3.04 -0.64 -10.04
CA THR A 142 -4.35 -0.98 -10.57
C THR A 142 -5.38 -0.17 -9.80
N ASP A 143 -6.02 0.78 -10.48
CA ASP A 143 -7.26 1.38 -10.00
C ASP A 143 -8.27 0.25 -9.79
N GLN A 144 -8.47 -0.15 -8.55
CA GLN A 144 -9.59 -0.99 -8.19
C GLN A 144 -10.83 -0.10 -8.09
N TYR A 145 -11.74 -0.32 -9.04
CA TYR A 145 -13.09 0.23 -9.02
C TYR A 145 -13.90 -0.36 -7.87
#